data_f300ee596c93303b5b5042d27c05e77e
#
_entry.id   f300ee596c93303b5b5042d27c05e77e
#
_cell.length_a   1.000
_cell.length_b   1.000
_cell.length_c   1.000
_cell.angle_alpha   90.00
_cell.angle_beta   90.00
_cell.angle_gamma   90.00
#
_symmetry.space_group_name_H-M   'P 1'
#
loop_
_entity.id
_entity.type
_entity.pdbx_description
1 polymer ?
#
loop_
_entity_poly.entity_id
_entity_poly.type
_entity_poly.pdbx_seq_one_letter_code
_entity_poly.pdbx_strand_id
1 'polypeptide(L)'
;MANVSIVRGTFVFDFSNCPQQEPSQHNDWLKKVSEVLSDRPYPTNLDLYRDLYNQDKKNAKVPFTAEGAWIYENNIKEMTAEQDVFAELIAKMDGIVITINYLEYEQSDGFIVNGNALINSDNGAISVKIDTESDDFNRENFLNYGCGDVYSWCELTGESPDDFE
;
A
#
# COMPACT_ATOMS: atom_id res chain seq x y z
N MET A 1 -1.67 2.91 23.98
CA MET A 1 -2.30 2.81 22.64
C MET A 1 -1.25 2.98 21.57
N ALA A 2 -1.25 2.12 20.59
CA ALA A 2 -0.40 2.31 19.43
C ALA A 2 -0.90 3.49 18.60
N ASN A 3 0.00 4.35 18.15
CA ASN A 3 -0.34 5.40 17.23
C ASN A 3 -0.63 4.78 15.85
N VAL A 4 -1.67 5.26 15.20
CA VAL A 4 -2.08 4.79 13.89
C VAL A 4 -1.73 5.85 12.86
N SER A 5 -0.94 5.47 11.87
CA SER A 5 -0.63 6.35 10.75
C SER A 5 -1.68 6.23 9.65
N ILE A 6 -1.79 7.28 8.84
CA ILE A 6 -2.63 7.30 7.64
C ILE A 6 -1.73 6.97 6.45
N VAL A 7 -2.17 5.99 5.66
CA VAL A 7 -1.41 5.50 4.50
C VAL A 7 -2.28 5.53 3.26
N ARG A 8 -1.71 5.96 2.14
CA ARG A 8 -2.35 5.85 0.83
C ARG A 8 -1.32 5.61 -0.24
N GLY A 9 -1.72 5.00 -1.33
CA GLY A 9 -0.82 4.74 -2.43
C GLY A 9 -1.42 3.84 -3.48
N THR A 10 -0.56 3.05 -4.10
CA THR A 10 -0.93 2.16 -5.21
C THR A 10 -0.21 0.82 -5.07
N PHE A 11 -0.98 -0.27 -5.22
CA PHE A 11 -0.44 -1.60 -5.46
C PHE A 11 -0.39 -1.81 -6.97
N VAL A 12 0.74 -2.28 -7.46
CA VAL A 12 0.87 -2.72 -8.86
C VAL A 12 1.14 -4.22 -8.85
N PHE A 13 0.21 -4.99 -9.38
CA PHE A 13 0.32 -6.44 -9.51
C PHE A 13 0.75 -6.75 -10.94
N ASP A 14 1.96 -7.27 -11.11
CA ASP A 14 2.51 -7.64 -12.42
C ASP A 14 2.45 -9.16 -12.58
N PHE A 15 1.61 -9.62 -13.51
CA PHE A 15 1.37 -11.03 -13.80
C PHE A 15 2.19 -11.53 -15.00
N SER A 16 3.09 -10.72 -15.56
CA SER A 16 3.79 -11.05 -16.80
C SER A 16 4.66 -12.30 -16.70
N ASN A 17 5.15 -12.63 -15.50
CA ASN A 17 5.95 -13.84 -15.24
C ASN A 17 5.14 -14.97 -14.63
N CYS A 18 3.84 -14.82 -14.50
CA CYS A 18 2.95 -15.87 -13.99
C CYS A 18 2.57 -16.84 -15.09
N PRO A 19 2.21 -18.10 -14.73
CA PRO A 19 1.63 -19.03 -15.71
C PRO A 19 0.42 -18.39 -16.39
N GLN A 20 0.27 -18.67 -17.70
CA GLN A 20 -0.83 -18.11 -18.48
C GLN A 20 -2.18 -18.57 -17.90
N GLN A 21 -3.02 -17.60 -17.56
CA GLN A 21 -4.35 -17.82 -17.00
C GLN A 21 -5.36 -16.90 -17.68
N GLU A 22 -6.63 -17.28 -17.57
CA GLU A 22 -7.71 -16.40 -18.03
C GLU A 22 -7.77 -15.12 -17.19
N PRO A 23 -8.10 -13.96 -17.78
CA PRO A 23 -8.19 -12.71 -17.02
C PRO A 23 -9.14 -12.78 -15.80
N SER A 24 -10.21 -13.57 -15.89
CA SER A 24 -11.13 -13.80 -14.77
C SER A 24 -10.45 -14.43 -13.57
N GLN A 25 -9.45 -15.30 -13.78
CA GLN A 25 -8.69 -15.94 -12.70
C GLN A 25 -7.82 -14.91 -11.95
N HIS A 26 -7.22 -13.97 -12.68
CA HIS A 26 -6.46 -12.87 -12.06
C HIS A 26 -7.38 -11.96 -11.26
N ASN A 27 -8.54 -11.62 -11.81
CA ASN A 27 -9.52 -10.80 -11.10
C ASN A 27 -10.06 -11.49 -9.84
N ASP A 28 -10.31 -12.78 -9.88
CA ASP A 28 -10.74 -13.56 -8.71
C ASP A 28 -9.66 -13.60 -7.63
N TRP A 29 -8.40 -13.77 -8.02
CA TRP A 29 -7.26 -13.73 -7.11
C TRP A 29 -7.14 -12.34 -6.44
N LEU A 30 -7.28 -11.26 -7.22
CA LEU A 30 -7.25 -9.89 -6.69
C LEU A 30 -8.37 -9.65 -5.68
N LYS A 31 -9.55 -10.19 -5.91
CA LYS A 31 -10.66 -10.09 -4.94
C LYS A 31 -10.32 -10.79 -3.63
N LYS A 32 -9.71 -11.97 -3.69
CA LYS A 32 -9.26 -12.70 -2.49
C LYS A 32 -8.20 -11.91 -1.73
N VAL A 33 -7.24 -11.31 -2.44
CA VAL A 33 -6.22 -10.45 -1.85
C VAL A 33 -6.87 -9.27 -1.14
N SER A 34 -7.83 -8.60 -1.78
CA SER A 34 -8.55 -7.48 -1.20
C SER A 34 -9.27 -7.86 0.09
N GLU A 35 -9.96 -9.00 0.11
CA GLU A 35 -10.68 -9.49 1.28
C GLU A 35 -9.73 -9.78 2.44
N VAL A 36 -8.61 -10.45 2.18
CA VAL A 36 -7.61 -10.79 3.20
C VAL A 36 -6.97 -9.54 3.79
N LEU A 37 -6.61 -8.57 2.96
CA LEU A 37 -5.95 -7.34 3.42
C LEU A 37 -6.89 -6.41 4.18
N SER A 38 -8.19 -6.41 3.85
CA SER A 38 -9.18 -5.59 4.56
C SER A 38 -9.60 -6.19 5.91
N ASP A 39 -9.41 -7.49 6.10
CA ASP A 39 -9.81 -8.21 7.32
C ASP A 39 -8.68 -8.30 8.35
N ARG A 40 -7.86 -7.27 8.45
CA ARG A 40 -6.75 -7.19 9.40
C ARG A 40 -7.05 -6.14 10.48
N PRO A 41 -6.45 -6.25 11.67
CA PRO A 41 -6.63 -5.23 12.73
C PRO A 41 -6.24 -3.81 12.27
N TYR A 42 -5.21 -3.71 11.44
CA TYR A 42 -4.83 -2.48 10.75
C TYR A 42 -5.01 -2.71 9.25
N PRO A 43 -6.21 -2.44 8.72
CA PRO A 43 -6.55 -2.90 7.38
C PRO A 43 -5.85 -2.12 6.27
N THR A 44 -5.58 -2.85 5.18
CA THR A 44 -5.22 -2.27 3.88
C THR A 44 -6.44 -2.46 2.97
N ASN A 45 -7.00 -1.36 2.50
CA ASN A 45 -8.22 -1.36 1.68
C ASN A 45 -7.86 -1.06 0.24
N LEU A 46 -7.93 -2.10 -0.62
CA LEU A 46 -7.72 -1.96 -2.05
C LEU A 46 -9.00 -1.44 -2.71
N ASP A 47 -8.86 -0.41 -3.55
CA ASP A 47 -9.98 0.13 -4.32
C ASP A 47 -10.13 -0.66 -5.61
N LEU A 48 -10.80 -1.82 -5.52
CA LEU A 48 -11.07 -2.66 -6.67
C LEU A 48 -12.29 -2.16 -7.42
N TYR A 49 -12.11 -1.90 -8.70
CA TYR A 49 -13.20 -1.57 -9.60
C TYR A 49 -13.22 -2.58 -10.75
N ARG A 50 -14.29 -2.56 -11.53
CA ARG A 50 -14.50 -3.52 -12.61
C ARG A 50 -13.39 -3.43 -13.66
N ASP A 51 -12.93 -4.60 -14.12
CA ASP A 51 -11.95 -4.74 -15.21
C ASP A 51 -10.58 -4.09 -14.92
N LEU A 52 -10.10 -4.24 -13.68
CA LEU A 52 -8.79 -3.73 -13.25
C LEU A 52 -7.61 -4.33 -14.00
N TYR A 53 -7.70 -5.64 -14.32
CA TYR A 53 -6.61 -6.31 -15.00
C TYR A 53 -6.48 -5.83 -16.43
N ASN A 54 -5.30 -5.30 -16.75
CA ASN A 54 -4.97 -4.85 -18.10
C ASN A 54 -4.31 -6.01 -18.87
N GLN A 55 -5.00 -6.56 -19.86
CA GLN A 55 -4.54 -7.72 -20.64
C GLN A 55 -3.28 -7.42 -21.45
N ASP A 56 -3.18 -6.21 -22.01
CA ASP A 56 -2.04 -5.83 -22.86
C ASP A 56 -0.75 -5.71 -22.06
N LYS A 57 -0.83 -5.11 -20.87
CA LYS A 57 0.30 -4.91 -19.97
C LYS A 57 0.48 -6.05 -18.97
N LYS A 58 -0.50 -6.95 -18.87
CA LYS A 58 -0.53 -8.06 -17.90
C LYS A 58 -0.35 -7.58 -16.47
N ASN A 59 -0.95 -6.45 -16.12
CA ASN A 59 -0.87 -5.88 -14.79
C ASN A 59 -2.21 -5.33 -14.30
N ALA A 60 -2.28 -5.07 -13.00
CA ALA A 60 -3.37 -4.35 -12.38
C ALA A 60 -2.78 -3.28 -11.46
N LYS A 61 -3.21 -2.03 -11.62
CA LYS A 61 -2.85 -0.91 -10.75
C LYS A 61 -4.04 -0.59 -9.86
N VAL A 62 -3.85 -0.72 -8.56
CA VAL A 62 -4.93 -0.63 -7.60
C VAL A 62 -4.62 0.44 -6.56
N PRO A 63 -5.37 1.55 -6.55
CA PRO A 63 -5.25 2.52 -5.47
C PRO A 63 -5.62 1.88 -4.14
N PHE A 64 -5.02 2.35 -3.05
CA PHE A 64 -5.38 1.85 -1.73
C PHE A 64 -5.27 2.92 -0.67
N THR A 65 -5.96 2.69 0.44
CA THR A 65 -5.78 3.40 1.70
C THR A 65 -5.54 2.36 2.79
N ALA A 66 -4.79 2.75 3.81
CA ALA A 66 -4.47 1.84 4.91
C ALA A 66 -4.23 2.60 6.20
N GLU A 67 -4.23 1.84 7.30
CA GLU A 67 -3.76 2.30 8.59
C GLU A 67 -2.46 1.58 8.93
N GLY A 68 -1.45 2.34 9.34
CA GLY A 68 -0.16 1.76 9.75
C GLY A 68 -0.14 1.46 11.25
N ALA A 69 0.30 0.26 11.61
CA ALA A 69 0.58 -0.11 13.00
C ALA A 69 1.97 0.44 13.36
N TRP A 70 2.04 1.64 13.91
CA TRP A 70 3.23 2.46 14.12
C TRP A 70 3.76 3.04 12.82
N ILE A 71 4.27 2.17 11.93
CA ILE A 71 4.65 2.50 10.56
C ILE A 71 4.18 1.38 9.63
N TYR A 72 3.85 1.73 8.40
CA TYR A 72 3.29 0.78 7.42
C TYR A 72 4.29 -0.30 6.99
N GLU A 73 5.59 -0.02 7.07
CA GLU A 73 6.63 -1.03 6.83
C GLU A 73 6.41 -2.27 7.70
N ASN A 74 5.99 -2.10 8.95
CA ASN A 74 5.66 -3.22 9.85
C ASN A 74 4.48 -4.03 9.33
N ASN A 75 3.44 -3.36 8.78
CA ASN A 75 2.30 -4.05 8.18
C ASN A 75 2.76 -4.92 7.01
N ILE A 76 3.61 -4.37 6.14
CA ILE A 76 4.13 -5.11 4.97
C ILE A 76 4.92 -6.33 5.42
N LYS A 77 5.77 -6.19 6.44
CA LYS A 77 6.54 -7.30 6.99
C LYS A 77 5.65 -8.39 7.58
N GLU A 78 4.60 -8.00 8.32
CA GLU A 78 3.66 -8.96 8.91
C GLU A 78 2.86 -9.71 7.84
N MET A 79 2.30 -8.99 6.86
CA MET A 79 1.44 -9.63 5.85
C MET A 79 2.21 -10.49 4.86
N THR A 80 3.53 -10.31 4.75
CA THR A 80 4.39 -11.14 3.90
C THR A 80 5.16 -12.20 4.68
N ALA A 81 4.96 -12.29 5.99
CA ALA A 81 5.59 -13.30 6.83
C ALA A 81 5.02 -14.70 6.56
N GLU A 82 5.84 -15.71 6.77
CA GLU A 82 5.42 -17.10 6.65
C GLU A 82 4.17 -17.37 7.49
N GLN A 83 3.23 -18.14 6.92
CA GLN A 83 1.93 -18.51 7.51
C GLN A 83 0.87 -17.38 7.52
N ASP A 84 1.19 -16.18 7.07
CA ASP A 84 0.15 -15.17 6.86
C ASP A 84 -0.68 -15.53 5.63
N VAL A 85 -2.00 -15.27 5.69
CA VAL A 85 -2.93 -15.63 4.61
C VAL A 85 -2.57 -14.90 3.30
N PHE A 86 -2.15 -13.65 3.39
CA PHE A 86 -1.70 -12.91 2.21
C PHE A 86 -0.44 -13.53 1.60
N ALA A 87 0.51 -13.90 2.45
CA ALA A 87 1.73 -14.59 2.00
C ALA A 87 1.42 -15.91 1.29
N GLU A 88 0.43 -16.67 1.78
CA GLU A 88 -0.02 -17.90 1.12
C GLU A 88 -0.60 -17.63 -0.28
N LEU A 89 -1.39 -16.56 -0.43
CA LEU A 89 -1.93 -16.16 -1.72
C LEU A 89 -0.83 -15.77 -2.70
N ILE A 90 0.19 -15.05 -2.24
CA ILE A 90 1.35 -14.68 -3.05
C ILE A 90 2.14 -15.92 -3.47
N ALA A 91 2.40 -16.83 -2.54
CA ALA A 91 3.17 -18.05 -2.81
C ALA A 91 2.50 -18.93 -3.86
N LYS A 92 1.17 -18.96 -3.90
CA LYS A 92 0.40 -19.73 -4.88
C LYS A 92 0.34 -19.09 -6.28
N MET A 93 0.64 -17.80 -6.37
CA MET A 93 0.69 -17.09 -7.65
C MET A 93 2.17 -17.00 -8.09
N ASP A 94 2.74 -18.10 -8.53
CA ASP A 94 4.15 -18.15 -8.91
C ASP A 94 4.50 -17.14 -9.98
N GLY A 95 5.58 -16.40 -9.76
CA GLY A 95 6.04 -15.36 -10.66
C GLY A 95 5.40 -13.99 -10.47
N ILE A 96 4.44 -13.84 -9.55
CA ILE A 96 3.82 -12.53 -9.29
C ILE A 96 4.87 -11.55 -8.76
N VAL A 97 4.82 -10.30 -9.27
CA VAL A 97 5.60 -9.20 -8.76
C VAL A 97 4.64 -8.12 -8.29
N ILE A 98 4.74 -7.75 -7.03
CA ILE A 98 3.89 -6.72 -6.43
C ILE A 98 4.75 -5.55 -6.02
N THR A 99 4.41 -4.36 -6.51
CA THR A 99 5.04 -3.11 -6.08
C THR A 99 4.02 -2.32 -5.27
N ILE A 100 4.42 -1.86 -4.08
CA ILE A 100 3.59 -1.01 -3.23
C ILE A 100 4.27 0.34 -3.13
N ASN A 101 3.67 1.36 -3.69
CA ASN A 101 4.12 2.75 -3.56
C ASN A 101 3.18 3.45 -2.60
N TYR A 102 3.70 4.02 -1.52
CA TYR A 102 2.84 4.60 -0.51
C TYR A 102 3.41 5.87 0.11
N LEU A 103 2.49 6.66 0.60
CA LEU A 103 2.76 7.85 1.39
C LEU A 103 2.07 7.65 2.74
N GLU A 104 2.82 7.86 3.79
CA GLU A 104 2.36 7.66 5.16
C GLU A 104 2.63 8.90 5.99
N TYR A 105 1.68 9.27 6.86
CA TYR A 105 1.94 10.33 7.81
C TYR A 105 1.22 10.09 9.14
N GLU A 106 1.82 10.60 10.20
CA GLU A 106 1.29 10.50 11.55
C GLU A 106 1.58 11.82 12.29
N GLN A 107 0.53 12.48 12.75
CA GLN A 107 0.63 13.81 13.34
C GLN A 107 1.20 13.79 14.75
N SER A 108 0.83 12.81 15.57
CA SER A 108 1.22 12.76 16.98
C SER A 108 2.71 12.55 17.18
N ASP A 109 3.29 11.59 16.45
CA ASP A 109 4.73 11.31 16.45
C ASP A 109 5.50 12.18 15.46
N GLY A 110 4.78 12.90 14.61
CA GLY A 110 5.33 13.91 13.75
C GLY A 110 6.19 13.42 12.60
N PHE A 111 5.75 12.37 11.86
CA PHE A 111 6.52 11.87 10.72
C PHE A 111 5.73 11.83 9.41
N ILE A 112 6.48 11.91 8.31
CA ILE A 112 5.99 11.63 6.95
C ILE A 112 6.96 10.62 6.34
N VAL A 113 6.44 9.58 5.70
CA VAL A 113 7.23 8.54 5.03
C VAL A 113 6.75 8.38 3.59
N ASN A 114 7.70 8.36 2.67
CA ASN A 114 7.47 7.92 1.30
C ASN A 114 8.12 6.56 1.14
N GLY A 115 7.34 5.53 0.87
CA GLY A 115 7.80 4.15 0.85
C GLY A 115 7.56 3.45 -0.48
N ASN A 116 8.43 2.48 -0.74
CA ASN A 116 8.33 1.58 -1.89
C ASN A 116 8.66 0.17 -1.42
N ALA A 117 7.77 -0.78 -1.68
CA ALA A 117 8.00 -2.18 -1.40
C ALA A 117 7.92 -2.99 -2.67
N LEU A 118 8.85 -3.92 -2.84
CA LEU A 118 8.87 -4.88 -3.94
C LEU A 118 8.74 -6.28 -3.38
N ILE A 119 7.71 -6.99 -3.79
CA ILE A 119 7.41 -8.35 -3.35
C ILE A 119 7.44 -9.28 -4.56
N ASN A 120 8.22 -10.34 -4.49
CA ASN A 120 8.33 -11.33 -5.56
C ASN A 120 7.99 -12.72 -5.02
N SER A 121 7.32 -13.53 -5.84
CA SER A 121 7.11 -14.95 -5.58
C SER A 121 7.86 -15.78 -6.61
N ASP A 122 8.70 -16.70 -6.16
CA ASP A 122 9.44 -17.62 -7.03
C ASP A 122 9.46 -19.01 -6.39
N ASN A 123 8.79 -19.96 -7.03
CA ASN A 123 8.69 -21.36 -6.58
C ASN A 123 8.21 -21.50 -5.12
N GLY A 124 7.25 -20.67 -4.73
CA GLY A 124 6.68 -20.66 -3.39
C GLY A 124 7.48 -19.86 -2.37
N ALA A 125 8.63 -19.32 -2.75
CA ALA A 125 9.44 -18.46 -1.90
C ALA A 125 9.10 -16.99 -2.15
N ILE A 126 8.91 -16.23 -1.08
CA ILE A 126 8.59 -14.80 -1.15
C ILE A 126 9.83 -14.00 -0.77
N SER A 127 10.20 -13.02 -1.59
CA SER A 127 11.22 -12.03 -1.26
C SER A 127 10.59 -10.65 -1.16
N VAL A 128 11.04 -9.86 -0.19
CA VAL A 128 10.51 -8.53 0.08
C VAL A 128 11.67 -7.55 0.24
N LYS A 129 11.58 -6.43 -0.47
CA LYS A 129 12.52 -5.33 -0.33
C LYS A 129 11.73 -4.06 -0.10
N ILE A 130 12.06 -3.31 0.97
CA ILE A 130 11.37 -2.08 1.32
C ILE A 130 12.39 -0.94 1.40
N ASP A 131 12.14 0.14 0.66
CA ASP A 131 12.90 1.37 0.70
C ASP A 131 12.01 2.50 1.20
N THR A 132 12.49 3.30 2.13
CA THR A 132 11.73 4.41 2.70
C THR A 132 12.57 5.67 2.79
N GLU A 133 11.92 6.82 2.59
CA GLU A 133 12.42 8.15 2.94
C GLU A 133 11.47 8.74 3.97
N SER A 134 12.00 9.35 5.02
CA SER A 134 11.17 9.92 6.06
C SER A 134 11.61 11.35 6.41
N ASP A 135 10.66 12.15 6.84
CA ASP A 135 10.85 13.54 7.26
C ASP A 135 9.91 13.86 8.41
N ASP A 136 10.15 15.00 9.05
CA ASP A 136 9.28 15.50 10.12
C ASP A 136 7.91 15.89 9.56
N PHE A 137 6.86 15.69 10.36
CA PHE A 137 5.52 16.13 10.04
C PHE A 137 5.43 17.63 10.30
N ASN A 138 5.52 18.43 9.25
CA ASN A 138 5.31 19.87 9.27
C ASN A 138 4.61 20.30 7.99
N ARG A 139 4.18 21.56 7.96
CA ARG A 139 3.41 22.12 6.83
C ARG A 139 4.15 22.01 5.51
N GLU A 140 5.43 22.39 5.49
CA GLU A 140 6.26 22.35 4.27
C GLU A 140 6.36 20.93 3.73
N ASN A 141 6.71 19.97 4.58
CA ASN A 141 6.87 18.57 4.19
C ASN A 141 5.52 17.96 3.79
N PHE A 142 4.44 18.28 4.50
CA PHE A 142 3.10 17.81 4.16
C PHE A 142 2.72 18.19 2.73
N LEU A 143 2.97 19.44 2.34
CA LEU A 143 2.69 19.92 0.99
C LEU A 143 3.66 19.36 -0.03
N ASN A 144 4.96 19.32 0.29
CA ASN A 144 6.01 18.87 -0.64
C ASN A 144 5.92 17.36 -0.96
N TYR A 145 5.54 16.53 0.02
CA TYR A 145 5.33 15.09 -0.20
C TYR A 145 4.00 14.78 -0.89
N GLY A 146 3.12 15.77 -1.01
CA GLY A 146 1.81 15.56 -1.63
C GLY A 146 0.80 14.86 -0.72
N CYS A 147 0.95 15.00 0.61
CA CYS A 147 0.00 14.45 1.57
C CYS A 147 -1.38 15.08 1.43
N GLY A 148 -1.44 16.33 1.01
CA GLY A 148 -2.65 17.09 0.77
C GLY A 148 -2.33 18.52 0.40
N ASP A 149 -3.38 19.32 0.22
CA ASP A 149 -3.27 20.75 -0.05
C ASP A 149 -3.33 21.56 1.27
N VAL A 150 -3.34 22.89 1.13
CA VAL A 150 -3.43 23.82 2.26
C VAL A 150 -4.68 23.56 3.10
N TYR A 151 -5.81 23.29 2.46
CA TYR A 151 -7.07 23.04 3.16
C TYR A 151 -7.03 21.73 3.95
N SER A 152 -6.45 20.69 3.39
CA SER A 152 -6.25 19.40 4.07
C SER A 152 -5.39 19.58 5.31
N TRP A 153 -4.31 20.35 5.21
CA TRP A 153 -3.45 20.70 6.35
C TRP A 153 -4.23 21.41 7.44
N CYS A 154 -5.03 22.40 7.07
CA CYS A 154 -5.83 23.18 8.01
C CYS A 154 -6.88 22.31 8.73
N GLU A 155 -7.55 21.41 8.02
CA GLU A 155 -8.49 20.48 8.62
C GLU A 155 -7.82 19.58 9.64
N LEU A 156 -6.62 19.10 9.31
CA LEU A 156 -5.88 18.15 10.14
C LEU A 156 -5.30 18.82 11.39
N THR A 157 -4.79 20.04 11.28
CA THR A 157 -4.04 20.71 12.34
C THR A 157 -4.85 21.77 13.08
N GLY A 158 -5.97 22.24 12.53
CA GLY A 158 -6.75 23.34 13.08
C GLY A 158 -6.20 24.72 12.75
N GLU A 159 -5.14 24.83 11.94
CA GLU A 159 -4.63 26.12 11.46
C GLU A 159 -5.62 26.76 10.49
N SER A 160 -5.57 28.10 10.41
CA SER A 160 -6.39 28.85 9.46
C SER A 160 -5.69 28.96 8.10
N PRO A 161 -6.43 28.86 6.96
CA PRO A 161 -5.84 29.12 5.65
C PRO A 161 -5.21 30.53 5.53
N ASP A 162 -5.70 31.50 6.31
CA ASP A 162 -5.18 32.87 6.32
C ASP A 162 -3.77 32.97 6.92
N ASP A 163 -3.31 31.96 7.64
CA ASP A 163 -1.95 31.90 8.21
C ASP A 163 -0.89 31.55 7.19
N PHE A 164 -1.31 31.30 5.95
CA PHE A 164 -0.43 30.91 4.83
C PHE A 164 -0.14 32.14 3.94
N GLU A 165 0.78 32.96 4.36
CA GLU A 165 1.28 34.06 3.50
C GLU A 165 2.78 33.93 3.29
#